data_e22dbe1872ec1e26c044c99c0106feb3
#
_entry.id   e22dbe1872ec1e26c044c99c0106feb3
#
_cell.length_a   1.000
_cell.length_b   1.000
_cell.length_c   1.000
_cell.angle_alpha   90.00
_cell.angle_beta   90.00
_cell.angle_gamma   90.00
#
_symmetry.space_group_name_H-M   'P 1'
#
loop_
_entity.id
_entity.type
_entity.pdbx_description
1 polymer ?
#
loop_
_entity_poly.entity_id
_entity_poly.type
_entity_poly.pdbx_seq_one_letter_code
_entity_poly.pdbx_strand_id
1 'polypeptide(L)'
;MGLNISINVKNFDFTTYAFASIGNEIVRNYERDQPLVNRSVFTLNRWTGEGSTNTFPRVTTGATSNSLFSDFFVEDGSFVRIQNAQIGYTIPDRIIQRMGADKLRIYVSGSNLFTFTRYRGFDPSASSGAPIGSGIDFGFYPVPRTYLLGLNFKF
;
A
#
# COMPACT_ATOMS: atom_id res chain seq x y z
N MET A 1 -1.86 -12.51 -6.98
CA MET A 1 -3.16 -12.63 -7.67
C MET A 1 -3.59 -11.26 -8.17
N GLY A 2 -4.28 -11.20 -9.35
CA GLY A 2 -4.80 -9.93 -9.88
C GLY A 2 -6.26 -10.07 -10.30
N LEU A 3 -7.07 -9.04 -10.07
CA LEU A 3 -8.48 -8.96 -10.48
C LEU A 3 -8.67 -7.64 -11.24
N ASN A 4 -9.14 -7.75 -12.47
CA ASN A 4 -9.51 -6.60 -13.30
C ASN A 4 -11.03 -6.62 -13.53
N ILE A 5 -11.69 -5.50 -13.24
CA ILE A 5 -13.12 -5.31 -13.47
C ILE A 5 -13.31 -4.11 -14.38
N SER A 6 -14.09 -4.28 -15.44
CA SER A 6 -14.47 -3.21 -16.35
C SER A 6 -15.99 -3.25 -16.56
N ILE A 7 -16.64 -2.12 -16.33
CA ILE A 7 -18.10 -1.96 -16.41
C ILE A 7 -18.41 -0.74 -17.28
N ASN A 8 -19.27 -0.93 -18.28
CA ASN A 8 -19.76 0.15 -19.13
C ASN A 8 -21.27 0.22 -19.00
N VAL A 9 -21.78 1.37 -18.59
CA VAL A 9 -23.24 1.61 -18.46
C VAL A 9 -23.57 2.94 -19.10
N LYS A 10 -24.25 2.88 -20.25
CA LYS A 10 -24.59 4.05 -21.06
C LYS A 10 -23.34 4.88 -21.40
N ASN A 11 -23.24 6.07 -20.82
CA ASN A 11 -22.16 7.02 -21.02
C ASN A 11 -21.05 6.93 -19.96
N PHE A 12 -21.23 6.09 -18.94
CA PHE A 12 -20.24 5.87 -17.90
C PHE A 12 -19.40 4.62 -18.16
N ASP A 13 -18.11 4.73 -17.95
CA ASP A 13 -17.17 3.63 -17.87
C ASP A 13 -16.46 3.61 -16.51
N PHE A 14 -16.34 2.43 -15.96
CA PHE A 14 -15.60 2.19 -14.72
C PHE A 14 -14.63 1.04 -14.95
N THR A 15 -13.38 1.25 -14.55
CA THR A 15 -12.35 0.21 -14.60
C THR A 15 -11.59 0.21 -13.30
N THR A 16 -11.34 -0.96 -12.73
CA THR A 16 -10.51 -1.09 -11.53
C THR A 16 -9.64 -2.33 -11.62
N TYR A 17 -8.43 -2.22 -11.10
CA TYR A 17 -7.50 -3.30 -10.95
C TYR A 17 -7.11 -3.45 -9.47
N ALA A 18 -7.35 -4.63 -8.93
CA ALA A 18 -6.93 -5.03 -7.59
C ALA A 18 -5.82 -6.08 -7.68
N PHE A 19 -4.81 -5.93 -6.85
CA PHE A 19 -3.71 -6.88 -6.70
C PHE A 19 -3.67 -7.42 -5.28
N ALA A 20 -3.43 -8.71 -5.13
CA ALA A 20 -3.28 -9.38 -3.84
C ALA A 20 -1.98 -10.21 -3.82
N SER A 21 -1.23 -10.09 -2.74
CA SER A 21 -0.17 -11.01 -2.34
C SER A 21 -0.60 -11.67 -1.04
N ILE A 22 -0.63 -13.00 -1.01
CA ILE A 22 -1.13 -13.76 0.13
C ILE A 22 -0.10 -14.82 0.49
N GLY A 23 0.19 -14.96 1.80
CA GLY A 23 1.10 -15.95 2.33
C GLY A 23 2.57 -15.57 2.21
N ASN A 24 2.87 -14.30 1.93
CA ASN A 24 4.23 -13.78 2.01
C ASN A 24 4.54 -13.27 3.42
N GLU A 25 5.76 -13.47 3.84
CA GLU A 25 6.29 -12.98 5.10
C GLU A 25 7.26 -11.82 4.85
N ILE A 26 7.30 -10.88 5.80
CA ILE A 26 8.19 -9.72 5.75
C ILE A 26 9.01 -9.69 7.04
N VAL A 27 10.31 -9.61 6.88
CA VAL A 27 11.24 -9.37 7.99
C VAL A 27 11.29 -7.88 8.28
N ARG A 28 10.88 -7.49 9.46
CA ARG A 28 10.96 -6.13 9.95
C ARG A 28 12.40 -5.80 10.37
N ASN A 29 13.10 -4.97 9.62
CA ASN A 29 14.49 -4.58 9.88
C ASN A 29 14.70 -3.06 9.86
N TYR A 30 13.65 -2.27 10.12
CA TYR A 30 13.72 -0.81 10.17
C TYR A 30 13.91 -0.26 11.59
N GLU A 31 13.84 -1.08 12.62
CA GLU A 31 14.12 -0.68 13.98
C GLU A 31 15.62 -0.64 14.24
N ARG A 32 16.08 0.47 14.79
CA ARG A 32 17.49 0.67 15.11
C ARG A 32 17.73 0.51 16.61
N ASP A 33 18.78 -0.20 16.99
CA ASP A 33 19.22 -0.38 18.38
C ASP A 33 20.01 0.82 18.93
N GLN A 34 19.79 1.99 18.38
CA GLN A 34 20.45 3.21 18.82
C GLN A 34 19.63 3.90 19.94
N PRO A 35 20.28 4.44 20.97
CA PRO A 35 19.60 5.28 21.96
C PRO A 35 19.11 6.59 21.33
N LEU A 36 18.03 7.14 21.88
CA LEU A 36 17.47 8.44 21.49
C LEU A 36 16.92 8.51 20.05
N VAL A 37 16.60 7.39 19.43
CA VAL A 37 15.90 7.35 18.15
C VAL A 37 14.39 7.18 18.32
N ASN A 38 13.62 7.67 17.36
CA ASN A 38 12.19 7.43 17.31
C ASN A 38 11.92 5.94 17.08
N ARG A 39 10.90 5.41 17.78
CA ARG A 39 10.45 4.03 17.66
C ARG A 39 8.99 3.99 17.24
N SER A 40 8.59 2.89 16.68
CA SER A 40 7.19 2.66 16.32
C SER A 40 6.29 2.63 17.55
N VAL A 41 5.03 3.06 17.38
CA VAL A 41 4.04 3.14 18.47
C VAL A 41 3.81 1.80 19.15
N PHE A 42 3.92 0.68 18.45
CA PHE A 42 3.75 -0.65 19.03
C PHE A 42 4.83 -0.99 20.08
N THR A 43 5.97 -0.28 20.12
CA THR A 43 6.97 -0.39 21.19
C THR A 43 6.41 0.02 22.57
N LEU A 44 5.31 0.76 22.60
CA LEU A 44 4.63 1.10 23.85
C LEU A 44 4.06 -0.15 24.57
N ASN A 45 3.78 -1.22 23.81
CA ASN A 45 3.31 -2.50 24.35
C ASN A 45 4.45 -3.38 24.91
N ARG A 46 5.65 -2.84 25.06
CA ARG A 46 6.82 -3.55 25.57
C ARG A 46 6.62 -4.06 27.00
N TRP A 47 7.34 -5.10 27.35
CA TRP A 47 7.42 -5.56 28.72
C TRP A 47 8.02 -4.46 29.63
N THR A 48 7.30 -4.10 30.68
CA THR A 48 7.68 -3.07 31.67
C THR A 48 7.82 -3.63 33.08
N GLY A 49 7.49 -4.89 33.27
CA GLY A 49 7.51 -5.58 34.54
C GLY A 49 6.62 -6.81 34.52
N GLU A 50 6.67 -7.59 35.57
CA GLU A 50 5.86 -8.80 35.73
C GLU A 50 4.35 -8.48 35.52
N GLY A 51 3.67 -9.32 34.73
CA GLY A 51 2.24 -9.14 34.38
C GLY A 51 1.92 -8.11 33.30
N SER A 52 2.89 -7.38 32.75
CA SER A 52 2.61 -6.35 31.74
C SER A 52 2.31 -6.92 30.35
N THR A 53 3.12 -7.82 29.82
CA THR A 53 2.93 -8.50 28.53
C THR A 53 3.85 -9.71 28.40
N ASN A 54 3.41 -10.71 27.61
CA ASN A 54 4.21 -11.86 27.20
C ASN A 54 4.55 -11.87 25.71
N THR A 55 4.13 -10.82 24.96
CA THR A 55 4.21 -10.79 23.49
C THR A 55 5.28 -9.84 22.96
N PHE A 56 5.73 -8.88 23.78
CA PHE A 56 6.73 -7.90 23.36
C PHE A 56 7.85 -7.85 24.40
N PRO A 57 9.12 -8.01 23.99
CA PRO A 57 10.24 -8.02 24.90
C PRO A 57 10.47 -6.65 25.56
N ARG A 58 11.27 -6.66 26.62
CA ARG A 58 11.76 -5.43 27.24
C ARG A 58 12.65 -4.67 26.27
N VAL A 59 12.44 -3.36 26.16
CA VAL A 59 13.36 -2.47 25.44
C VAL A 59 14.52 -2.14 26.36
N THR A 60 15.73 -2.38 25.89
CA THR A 60 16.98 -2.12 26.61
C THR A 60 17.92 -1.28 25.74
N THR A 61 18.86 -0.61 26.36
CA THR A 61 20.00 0.00 25.69
C THR A 61 21.13 -1.01 25.58
N GLY A 62 21.69 -1.19 24.38
CA GLY A 62 22.76 -2.14 24.12
C GLY A 62 22.28 -3.50 23.59
N ALA A 63 23.24 -4.30 23.19
CA ALA A 63 22.99 -5.63 22.63
C ALA A 63 22.49 -6.59 23.72
N THR A 64 21.36 -7.23 23.44
CA THR A 64 20.78 -8.29 24.25
C THR A 64 20.37 -9.46 23.35
N SER A 65 20.05 -10.61 23.94
CA SER A 65 19.48 -11.74 23.19
C SER A 65 18.17 -11.38 22.46
N ASN A 66 17.45 -10.35 22.90
CA ASN A 66 16.23 -9.86 22.26
C ASN A 66 16.49 -9.10 20.94
N SER A 67 17.72 -8.70 20.67
CA SER A 67 18.11 -8.07 19.40
C SER A 67 18.59 -9.07 18.34
N LEU A 68 18.74 -10.36 18.71
CA LEU A 68 19.05 -11.41 17.75
C LEU A 68 17.84 -11.67 16.84
N PHE A 69 18.13 -11.98 15.58
CA PHE A 69 17.09 -12.32 14.61
C PHE A 69 16.27 -13.52 15.10
N SER A 70 14.95 -13.38 15.10
CA SER A 70 14.00 -14.40 15.51
C SER A 70 12.65 -14.19 14.76
N ASP A 71 11.72 -15.09 14.96
CA ASP A 71 10.34 -15.00 14.46
C ASP A 71 9.60 -13.76 14.94
N PHE A 72 10.02 -13.14 16.05
CA PHE A 72 9.51 -11.86 16.53
C PHE A 72 9.61 -10.74 15.47
N PHE A 73 10.59 -10.81 14.58
CA PHE A 73 10.79 -9.83 13.51
C PHE A 73 10.11 -10.20 12.21
N VAL A 74 9.50 -11.38 12.13
CA VAL A 74 8.77 -11.86 10.95
C VAL A 74 7.29 -11.54 11.09
N GLU A 75 6.73 -10.85 10.10
CA GLU A 75 5.33 -10.45 10.08
C GLU A 75 4.63 -10.96 8.83
N ASP A 76 3.32 -11.19 8.94
CA ASP A 76 2.46 -11.48 7.78
C ASP A 76 2.44 -10.27 6.85
N GLY A 77 3.03 -10.42 5.68
CA GLY A 77 3.09 -9.43 4.62
C GLY A 77 1.93 -9.52 3.63
N SER A 78 0.92 -10.32 3.91
CA SER A 78 -0.25 -10.45 3.03
C SER A 78 -1.00 -9.13 2.91
N PHE A 79 -1.38 -8.79 1.68
CA PHE A 79 -2.16 -7.59 1.42
C PHE A 79 -3.05 -7.72 0.19
N VAL A 80 -4.09 -6.89 0.15
CA VAL A 80 -4.91 -6.62 -1.02
C VAL A 80 -4.87 -5.12 -1.28
N ARG A 81 -4.56 -4.73 -2.52
CA ARG A 81 -4.48 -3.32 -2.91
C ARG A 81 -5.35 -3.04 -4.11
N ILE A 82 -6.18 -1.99 -4.03
CA ILE A 82 -6.79 -1.37 -5.19
C ILE A 82 -5.71 -0.50 -5.84
N GLN A 83 -5.05 -1.09 -6.84
CA GLN A 83 -3.86 -0.51 -7.44
C GLN A 83 -4.21 0.58 -8.44
N ASN A 84 -5.35 0.44 -9.13
CA ASN A 84 -5.87 1.44 -10.04
C ASN A 84 -7.40 1.42 -10.01
N ALA A 85 -8.03 2.60 -10.07
CA ALA A 85 -9.45 2.73 -10.34
C ALA A 85 -9.68 3.99 -11.17
N GLN A 86 -10.53 3.88 -12.19
CA GLN A 86 -10.88 4.97 -13.09
C GLN A 86 -12.39 4.98 -13.34
N ILE A 87 -12.98 6.16 -13.28
CA ILE A 87 -14.34 6.40 -13.73
C ILE A 87 -14.32 7.47 -14.83
N GLY A 88 -14.97 7.17 -15.93
CA GLY A 88 -15.10 8.07 -17.08
C GLY A 88 -16.55 8.34 -17.42
N TYR A 89 -16.78 9.51 -17.98
CA TYR A 89 -18.06 9.90 -18.56
C TYR A 89 -17.85 10.44 -19.97
N THR A 90 -18.50 9.83 -20.94
CA THR A 90 -18.50 10.28 -22.34
C THR A 90 -19.74 11.17 -22.56
N ILE A 91 -19.52 12.41 -22.97
CA ILE A 91 -20.61 13.35 -23.23
C ILE A 91 -21.41 12.85 -24.42
N PRO A 92 -22.76 12.86 -24.36
CA PRO A 92 -23.60 12.40 -25.46
C PRO A 92 -23.37 13.18 -26.75
N ASP A 93 -23.43 12.49 -27.90
CA ASP A 93 -23.14 13.03 -29.23
C ASP A 93 -24.01 14.25 -29.57
N ARG A 94 -25.29 14.28 -29.12
CA ARG A 94 -26.20 15.42 -29.33
C ARG A 94 -25.65 16.75 -28.79
N ILE A 95 -24.82 16.70 -27.74
CA ILE A 95 -24.23 17.91 -27.13
C ILE A 95 -22.94 18.25 -27.86
N ILE A 96 -22.11 17.25 -28.15
CA ILE A 96 -20.78 17.42 -28.72
C ILE A 96 -20.81 17.87 -30.16
N GLN A 97 -21.72 17.35 -31.00
CA GLN A 97 -21.88 17.76 -32.40
C GLN A 97 -22.20 19.23 -32.54
N ARG A 98 -22.92 19.83 -31.59
CA ARG A 98 -23.18 21.29 -31.58
C ARG A 98 -21.91 22.12 -31.38
N MET A 99 -20.85 21.51 -30.83
CA MET A 99 -19.55 22.14 -30.58
C MET A 99 -18.56 21.87 -31.71
N GLY A 100 -18.96 21.15 -32.77
CA GLY A 100 -18.08 20.78 -33.88
C GLY A 100 -17.04 19.73 -33.54
N ALA A 101 -17.31 18.91 -32.52
CA ALA A 101 -16.41 17.85 -32.07
C ALA A 101 -17.07 16.47 -32.23
N ASP A 102 -16.25 15.43 -32.35
CA ASP A 102 -16.70 14.04 -32.48
C ASP A 102 -16.94 13.36 -31.12
N LYS A 103 -16.04 13.60 -30.15
CA LYS A 103 -16.14 12.95 -28.86
C LYS A 103 -15.44 13.74 -27.76
N LEU A 104 -16.09 13.82 -26.60
CA LEU A 104 -15.47 14.33 -25.36
C LEU A 104 -15.73 13.35 -24.23
N ARG A 105 -14.65 12.86 -23.63
CA ARG A 105 -14.69 12.00 -22.43
C ARG A 105 -13.91 12.67 -21.31
N ILE A 106 -14.54 12.81 -20.15
CA ILE A 106 -13.93 13.30 -18.91
C ILE A 106 -13.73 12.09 -18.01
N TYR A 107 -12.57 11.97 -17.39
CA TYR A 107 -12.32 10.88 -16.46
C TYR A 107 -11.50 11.30 -15.25
N VAL A 108 -11.73 10.59 -14.16
CA VAL A 108 -10.92 10.66 -12.93
C VAL A 108 -10.34 9.29 -12.70
N SER A 109 -9.06 9.24 -12.41
CA SER A 109 -8.37 8.00 -12.01
C SER A 109 -7.57 8.19 -10.74
N GLY A 110 -7.39 7.09 -10.02
CA GLY A 110 -6.55 7.04 -8.85
C GLY A 110 -5.69 5.79 -8.83
N SER A 111 -4.46 5.94 -8.35
CA SER A 111 -3.52 4.83 -8.20
C SER A 111 -3.19 4.61 -6.73
N ASN A 112 -3.00 3.34 -6.34
CA ASN A 112 -2.68 2.89 -4.98
C ASN A 112 -3.68 3.39 -3.92
N LEU A 113 -4.98 3.34 -4.24
CA LEU A 113 -6.03 4.01 -3.47
C LEU A 113 -6.19 3.44 -2.06
N PHE A 114 -6.29 2.12 -1.97
CA PHE A 114 -6.51 1.43 -0.69
C PHE A 114 -5.65 0.19 -0.60
N THR A 115 -5.00 0.00 0.54
CA THR A 115 -4.25 -1.21 0.88
C THR A 115 -4.84 -1.79 2.15
N PHE A 116 -5.28 -3.04 2.08
CA PHE A 116 -5.79 -3.82 3.21
C PHE A 116 -4.71 -4.83 3.59
N THR A 117 -4.16 -4.71 4.80
CA THR A 117 -3.08 -5.55 5.30
C THR A 117 -3.10 -5.63 6.82
N ARG A 118 -2.48 -6.67 7.38
CA ARG A 118 -2.18 -6.78 8.81
C ARG A 118 -0.74 -6.38 9.14
N TYR A 119 0.06 -6.14 8.10
CA TYR A 119 1.44 -5.69 8.28
C TYR A 119 1.49 -4.36 9.02
N ARG A 120 2.35 -4.26 10.03
CA ARG A 120 2.46 -3.09 10.91
C ARG A 120 3.44 -2.02 10.40
N GLY A 121 4.25 -2.35 9.40
CA GLY A 121 5.14 -1.41 8.72
C GLY A 121 4.41 -0.42 7.81
N PHE A 122 5.17 0.37 7.07
CA PHE A 122 4.62 1.43 6.22
C PHE A 122 3.89 0.90 4.99
N ASP A 123 4.48 -0.09 4.31
CA ASP A 123 3.90 -0.65 3.08
C ASP A 123 4.37 -2.10 2.88
N PRO A 124 3.46 -3.08 2.82
CA PRO A 124 3.83 -4.49 2.64
C PRO A 124 4.38 -4.82 1.24
N SER A 125 4.27 -3.90 0.29
CA SER A 125 4.84 -4.06 -1.06
C SER A 125 6.16 -3.32 -1.26
N ALA A 126 6.61 -2.54 -0.27
CA ALA A 126 7.86 -1.82 -0.36
C ALA A 126 9.06 -2.78 -0.36
N SER A 127 9.98 -2.55 -1.26
CA SER A 127 11.14 -3.40 -1.48
C SER A 127 12.30 -2.54 -2.00
N SER A 128 13.53 -2.99 -1.76
CA SER A 128 14.73 -2.38 -2.32
C SER A 128 14.83 -2.49 -3.85
N GLY A 129 13.95 -3.27 -4.48
CA GLY A 129 14.04 -3.61 -5.90
C GLY A 129 15.14 -4.63 -6.22
N ALA A 130 15.96 -5.01 -5.25
CA ALA A 130 16.97 -6.04 -5.43
C ALA A 130 16.34 -7.44 -5.30
N PRO A 131 16.66 -8.40 -6.17
CA PRO A 131 16.17 -9.77 -6.09
C PRO A 131 16.55 -10.47 -4.77
N ILE A 132 17.75 -10.16 -4.27
CA ILE A 132 18.25 -10.63 -2.97
C ILE A 132 17.90 -9.57 -1.94
N GLY A 133 17.13 -9.92 -0.91
CA GLY A 133 16.62 -8.99 0.11
C GLY A 133 15.16 -8.57 -0.11
N SER A 134 14.50 -9.13 -1.12
CA SER A 134 13.04 -9.07 -1.20
C SER A 134 12.43 -9.73 0.03
N GLY A 135 11.46 -9.04 0.67
CA GLY A 135 10.86 -9.50 1.94
C GLY A 135 11.57 -8.99 3.19
N ILE A 136 12.61 -8.15 3.07
CA ILE A 136 13.21 -7.44 4.21
C ILE A 136 12.82 -5.96 4.12
N ASP A 137 12.11 -5.47 5.14
CA ASP A 137 11.74 -4.05 5.21
C ASP A 137 12.78 -3.26 6.01
N PHE A 138 13.51 -2.41 5.33
CA PHE A 138 14.50 -1.48 5.91
C PHE A 138 13.90 -0.09 6.19
N GLY A 139 12.58 0.03 6.22
CA GLY A 139 11.89 1.32 6.39
C GLY A 139 11.72 2.05 5.07
N PHE A 140 11.38 1.35 4.01
CA PHE A 140 11.14 1.93 2.70
C PHE A 140 9.93 2.86 2.71
N TYR A 141 10.02 3.92 1.92
CA TYR A 141 8.91 4.86 1.77
C TYR A 141 7.72 4.17 1.08
N PRO A 142 6.50 4.35 1.60
CA PRO A 142 5.31 3.74 1.02
C PRO A 142 5.02 4.30 -0.37
N VAL A 143 4.42 3.47 -1.22
CA VAL A 143 4.01 3.87 -2.56
C VAL A 143 2.94 4.98 -2.46
N PRO A 144 3.13 6.13 -3.15
CA PRO A 144 2.22 7.27 -3.05
C PRO A 144 0.87 6.98 -3.71
N ARG A 145 -0.17 7.59 -3.17
CA ARG A 145 -1.48 7.69 -3.83
C ARG A 145 -1.44 8.81 -4.84
N THR A 146 -1.91 8.55 -6.04
CA THR A 146 -1.96 9.54 -7.10
C THR A 146 -3.38 9.67 -7.62
N TYR A 147 -3.82 10.89 -7.82
CA TYR A 147 -5.11 11.20 -8.44
C TYR A 147 -4.87 12.00 -9.71
N LEU A 148 -5.63 11.66 -10.75
CA LEU A 148 -5.50 12.29 -12.06
C LEU A 148 -6.91 12.60 -12.60
N LEU A 149 -7.07 13.83 -13.09
CA LEU A 149 -8.22 14.27 -13.88
C LEU A 149 -7.77 14.41 -15.34
N GLY A 150 -8.49 13.80 -16.24
CA GLY A 150 -8.14 13.86 -17.66
C GLY A 150 -9.34 14.10 -18.58
N LEU A 151 -9.02 14.61 -19.75
CA LEU A 151 -9.96 14.89 -20.83
C LEU A 151 -9.45 14.21 -22.09
N ASN A 152 -10.32 13.46 -22.76
CA ASN A 152 -10.07 12.95 -24.11
C ASN A 152 -11.02 13.66 -25.06
N PHE A 153 -10.46 14.46 -25.94
CA PHE A 153 -11.16 15.23 -26.91
C PHE A 153 -10.80 14.78 -28.35
N LYS A 154 -11.81 14.58 -29.17
CA LYS A 154 -11.66 14.23 -30.60
C LYS A 154 -12.51 15.16 -31.43
N PHE A 155 -11.93 15.71 -32.48
CA PHE A 155 -12.54 16.54 -33.48
C PHE A 155 -12.27 16.01 -34.87
#